data_61ddf2897464cdd0f75167d73a117be9
#
_entry.id   61ddf2897464cdd0f75167d73a117be9
#
_cell.length_a   1.000
_cell.length_b   1.000
_cell.length_c   1.000
_cell.angle_alpha   90.00
_cell.angle_beta   90.00
_cell.angle_gamma   90.00
#
_symmetry.space_group_name_H-M   'P 1'
#
loop_
_entity.id
_entity.type
_entity.pdbx_description
1 polymer ?
#
loop_
_entity_poly.entity_id
_entity_poly.type
_entity_poly.pdbx_seq_one_letter_code
_entity_poly.pdbx_strand_id
1 'polypeptide(L)'
;LRAVHAPADPAEAEAGRRALAWEELFRFELSLMRRRLPRTASREPRRLDTGLRDAALARLPFTLTPDQAAVIAEIEADLGASWPMARLLQGDVGSGKTLVALLSALLLTAGGAQAAFAAPTELLARQHAENAARLLEPIGVRVAFLSGAVAGEPRQLLLAALAAGEIDILFGTHALFSRDVAFRRLGLVVVDEQHKFGVRQRMAMLAKGESPDLLLMTATPIPRTLALTAFGDLDVSTIRTMPPGRLPVITHLARQANAEKVYRRVREELDRGRQAYFVYPLIGGPESGDEPEASSGPALKDAETAFRRLRDEIYPGVEAALIHSR
;
A
#
# COMPACT_ATOMS: atom_id res chain seq x y z
N LEU A 1 23.51 -34.25 3.84
CA LEU A 1 24.82 -33.61 3.81
C LEU A 1 25.82 -34.35 2.92
N ARG A 2 25.98 -35.69 3.05
CA ARG A 2 26.92 -36.43 2.20
C ARG A 2 26.64 -36.23 0.70
N ALA A 3 25.41 -36.36 0.25
CA ALA A 3 25.00 -36.15 -1.15
C ALA A 3 25.29 -34.73 -1.69
N VAL A 4 25.48 -33.72 -0.81
CA VAL A 4 25.85 -32.34 -1.20
C VAL A 4 27.35 -32.13 -1.24
N HIS A 5 28.10 -32.70 -0.28
CA HIS A 5 29.54 -32.45 -0.15
C HIS A 5 30.43 -33.49 -0.85
N ALA A 6 29.93 -34.70 -1.05
CA ALA A 6 30.64 -35.78 -1.74
C ALA A 6 29.64 -36.65 -2.52
N PRO A 7 28.96 -36.07 -3.56
CA PRO A 7 28.01 -36.81 -4.40
C PRO A 7 28.71 -37.81 -5.28
N ALA A 8 28.07 -38.94 -5.54
CA ALA A 8 28.56 -39.95 -6.50
C ALA A 8 28.35 -39.47 -7.95
N ASP A 9 27.33 -38.63 -8.18
CA ASP A 9 27.01 -38.06 -9.47
C ASP A 9 26.28 -36.72 -9.33
N PRO A 10 26.11 -35.92 -10.42
CA PRO A 10 25.40 -34.64 -10.39
C PRO A 10 23.93 -34.75 -9.96
N ALA A 11 23.25 -35.88 -10.24
CA ALA A 11 21.85 -36.07 -9.87
C ALA A 11 21.70 -36.24 -8.35
N GLU A 12 22.63 -36.96 -7.70
CA GLU A 12 22.69 -37.09 -6.24
C GLU A 12 22.95 -35.71 -5.57
N ALA A 13 23.86 -34.91 -6.16
CA ALA A 13 24.11 -33.55 -5.68
C ALA A 13 22.85 -32.66 -5.71
N GLU A 14 22.10 -32.73 -6.80
CA GLU A 14 20.88 -31.96 -6.98
C GLU A 14 19.78 -32.44 -6.04
N ALA A 15 19.60 -33.74 -5.85
CA ALA A 15 18.67 -34.32 -4.89
C ALA A 15 19.03 -33.90 -3.45
N GLY A 16 20.32 -33.90 -3.11
CA GLY A 16 20.82 -33.44 -1.83
C GLY A 16 20.52 -31.96 -1.56
N ARG A 17 20.75 -31.10 -2.55
CA ARG A 17 20.42 -29.65 -2.46
C ARG A 17 18.92 -29.40 -2.27
N ARG A 18 18.07 -30.12 -3.04
CA ARG A 18 16.60 -30.02 -2.90
C ARG A 18 16.14 -30.46 -1.50
N ALA A 19 16.72 -31.54 -0.98
CA ALA A 19 16.37 -32.01 0.37
C ALA A 19 16.75 -30.99 1.45
N LEU A 20 17.92 -30.34 1.37
CA LEU A 20 18.33 -29.29 2.29
C LEU A 20 17.44 -28.04 2.16
N ALA A 21 17.17 -27.59 0.96
CA ALA A 21 16.30 -26.45 0.72
C ALA A 21 14.89 -26.72 1.27
N TRP A 22 14.36 -27.94 1.11
CA TRP A 22 13.08 -28.34 1.67
C TRP A 22 13.12 -28.33 3.21
N GLU A 23 14.17 -28.85 3.80
CA GLU A 23 14.33 -28.89 5.27
C GLU A 23 14.44 -27.49 5.88
N GLU A 24 15.21 -26.58 5.25
CA GLU A 24 15.31 -25.18 5.67
C GLU A 24 13.97 -24.46 5.59
N LEU A 25 13.25 -24.60 4.46
CA LEU A 25 11.91 -24.02 4.29
C LEU A 25 10.92 -24.61 5.30
N PHE A 26 10.94 -25.91 5.52
CA PHE A 26 10.06 -26.57 6.49
C PHE A 26 10.32 -26.06 7.93
N ARG A 27 11.59 -25.99 8.34
CA ARG A 27 11.95 -25.45 9.67
C ARG A 27 11.56 -23.97 9.81
N PHE A 28 11.73 -23.21 8.75
CA PHE A 28 11.32 -21.82 8.71
C PHE A 28 9.80 -21.67 8.85
N GLU A 29 9.01 -22.40 8.06
CA GLU A 29 7.54 -22.42 8.14
C GLU A 29 7.05 -22.90 9.50
N LEU A 30 7.66 -23.93 10.05
CA LEU A 30 7.34 -24.42 11.39
C LEU A 30 7.61 -23.35 12.48
N SER A 31 8.69 -22.59 12.33
CA SER A 31 9.02 -21.48 13.23
C SER A 31 8.01 -20.34 13.14
N LEU A 32 7.52 -20.04 11.94
CA LEU A 32 6.46 -19.06 11.71
C LEU A 32 5.12 -19.52 12.27
N MET A 33 4.75 -20.79 12.04
CA MET A 33 3.53 -21.36 12.64
C MET A 33 3.56 -21.33 14.17
N ARG A 34 4.71 -21.65 14.79
CA ARG A 34 4.88 -21.53 16.25
C ARG A 34 4.74 -20.09 16.75
N ARG A 35 5.11 -19.09 15.96
CA ARG A 35 4.89 -17.67 16.27
C ARG A 35 3.43 -17.25 16.07
N ARG A 36 2.68 -17.90 15.17
CA ARG A 36 1.23 -17.68 15.01
C ARG A 36 0.42 -18.19 16.20
N LEU A 37 0.83 -19.32 16.79
CA LEU A 37 0.12 -19.95 17.91
C LEU A 37 -0.09 -19.02 19.13
N PRO A 38 0.87 -18.16 19.57
CA PRO A 38 0.64 -17.23 20.67
C PRO A 38 -0.18 -15.98 20.28
N ARG A 39 -0.36 -15.70 18.95
CA ARG A 39 -1.17 -14.57 18.44
C ARG A 39 -2.67 -14.85 18.47
N THR A 40 -3.07 -16.07 18.82
CA THR A 40 -4.46 -16.40 19.10
C THR A 40 -4.88 -15.85 20.47
N ALA A 41 -4.72 -14.52 20.69
CA ALA A 41 -5.50 -13.86 21.70
C ALA A 41 -6.96 -14.10 21.30
N SER A 42 -7.58 -15.10 21.95
CA SER A 42 -8.98 -15.43 21.72
C SER A 42 -9.81 -14.23 22.12
N ARG A 43 -10.55 -13.69 21.17
CA ARG A 43 -11.60 -12.71 21.42
C ARG A 43 -12.95 -13.36 21.16
N GLU A 44 -14.00 -12.81 21.70
CA GLU A 44 -15.34 -13.22 21.31
C GLU A 44 -15.59 -12.92 19.82
N PRO A 45 -16.19 -13.85 19.05
CA PRO A 45 -16.58 -13.60 17.67
C PRO A 45 -17.44 -12.34 17.58
N ARG A 46 -17.12 -11.46 16.65
CA ARG A 46 -17.89 -10.22 16.47
C ARG A 46 -19.11 -10.46 15.58
N ARG A 47 -20.25 -9.96 16.03
CA ARG A 47 -21.38 -9.76 15.12
C ARG A 47 -21.09 -8.51 14.29
N LEU A 48 -20.97 -8.69 12.98
CA LEU A 48 -20.76 -7.61 12.02
C LEU A 48 -22.12 -7.09 11.54
N ASP A 49 -22.26 -5.77 11.46
CA ASP A 49 -23.41 -5.12 10.89
C ASP A 49 -23.07 -4.63 9.47
N THR A 50 -23.84 -5.08 8.48
CA THR A 50 -23.61 -4.75 7.08
C THR A 50 -24.32 -3.48 6.62
N GLY A 51 -25.17 -2.87 7.43
CA GLY A 51 -26.03 -1.75 7.05
C GLY A 51 -25.27 -0.56 6.44
N LEU A 52 -24.20 -0.12 7.09
CA LEU A 52 -23.37 0.99 6.56
C LEU A 52 -22.64 0.60 5.27
N ARG A 53 -22.13 -0.63 5.18
CA ARG A 53 -21.49 -1.13 3.97
C ARG A 53 -22.48 -1.18 2.80
N ASP A 54 -23.66 -1.69 3.03
CA ASP A 54 -24.69 -1.83 1.99
C ASP A 54 -25.19 -0.45 1.53
N ALA A 55 -25.34 0.50 2.46
CA ALA A 55 -25.62 1.90 2.15
C ALA A 55 -24.50 2.56 1.32
N ALA A 56 -23.24 2.29 1.63
CA ALA A 56 -22.11 2.78 0.83
C ALA A 56 -22.10 2.16 -0.57
N LEU A 57 -22.33 0.85 -0.69
CA LEU A 57 -22.40 0.15 -1.97
C LEU A 57 -23.51 0.72 -2.87
N ALA A 58 -24.68 1.04 -2.34
CA ALA A 58 -25.78 1.63 -3.08
C ALA A 58 -25.46 3.01 -3.66
N ARG A 59 -24.45 3.70 -3.14
CA ARG A 59 -24.01 5.02 -3.61
C ARG A 59 -22.90 4.97 -4.66
N LEU A 60 -22.30 3.80 -4.90
CA LEU A 60 -21.26 3.68 -5.93
C LEU A 60 -21.88 3.78 -7.32
N PRO A 61 -21.26 4.55 -8.26
CA PRO A 61 -21.73 4.64 -9.65
C PRO A 61 -21.35 3.41 -10.50
N PHE A 62 -20.83 2.35 -9.87
CA PHE A 62 -20.38 1.11 -10.50
C PHE A 62 -20.57 -0.08 -9.55
N THR A 63 -20.52 -1.28 -10.09
CA THR A 63 -20.55 -2.52 -9.32
C THR A 63 -19.13 -2.98 -8.98
N LEU A 64 -18.96 -3.67 -7.84
CA LEU A 64 -17.69 -4.30 -7.49
C LEU A 64 -17.30 -5.36 -8.53
N THR A 65 -16.00 -5.49 -8.76
CA THR A 65 -15.49 -6.63 -9.52
C THR A 65 -15.64 -7.93 -8.71
N PRO A 66 -15.69 -9.11 -9.36
CA PRO A 66 -15.77 -10.38 -8.64
C PRO A 66 -14.66 -10.56 -7.61
N ASP A 67 -13.41 -10.15 -7.92
CA ASP A 67 -12.29 -10.22 -6.99
C ASP A 67 -12.47 -9.30 -5.79
N GLN A 68 -12.96 -8.06 -6.00
CA GLN A 68 -13.24 -7.12 -4.90
C GLN A 68 -14.30 -7.69 -3.96
N ALA A 69 -15.38 -8.26 -4.50
CA ALA A 69 -16.44 -8.87 -3.70
C ALA A 69 -15.92 -10.10 -2.92
N ALA A 70 -15.13 -10.96 -3.56
CA ALA A 70 -14.52 -12.12 -2.91
C ALA A 70 -13.59 -11.72 -1.76
N VAL A 71 -12.73 -10.72 -1.99
CA VAL A 71 -11.80 -10.23 -0.96
C VAL A 71 -12.54 -9.58 0.22
N ILE A 72 -13.63 -8.85 -0.04
CA ILE A 72 -14.46 -8.29 1.04
C ILE A 72 -15.05 -9.43 1.88
N ALA A 73 -15.53 -10.50 1.25
CA ALA A 73 -16.07 -11.66 1.97
C ALA A 73 -14.98 -12.39 2.81
N GLU A 74 -13.75 -12.51 2.30
CA GLU A 74 -12.62 -13.04 3.07
C GLU A 74 -12.32 -12.19 4.30
N ILE A 75 -12.25 -10.86 4.13
CA ILE A 75 -12.02 -9.92 5.24
C ILE A 75 -13.17 -9.96 6.24
N GLU A 76 -14.42 -10.01 5.78
CA GLU A 76 -15.60 -10.12 6.64
C GLU A 76 -15.55 -11.38 7.52
N ALA A 77 -15.18 -12.51 6.93
CA ALA A 77 -15.01 -13.77 7.68
C ALA A 77 -13.95 -13.63 8.79
N ASP A 78 -12.80 -13.02 8.48
CA ASP A 78 -11.73 -12.77 9.45
C ASP A 78 -12.14 -11.79 10.55
N LEU A 79 -12.82 -10.68 10.18
CA LEU A 79 -13.28 -9.69 11.15
C LEU A 79 -14.28 -10.27 12.15
N GLY A 80 -15.07 -11.26 11.72
CA GLY A 80 -16.01 -12.01 12.56
C GLY A 80 -15.36 -13.12 13.40
N ALA A 81 -14.10 -13.48 13.13
CA ALA A 81 -13.44 -14.60 13.79
C ALA A 81 -13.09 -14.31 15.27
N SER A 82 -12.77 -15.37 16.00
CA SER A 82 -12.35 -15.33 17.42
C SER A 82 -10.88 -14.94 17.63
N TRP A 83 -10.19 -14.51 16.58
CA TRP A 83 -8.81 -13.99 16.61
C TRP A 83 -8.69 -12.73 15.78
N PRO A 84 -7.73 -11.84 16.06
CA PRO A 84 -7.50 -10.65 15.25
C PRO A 84 -7.02 -11.02 13.84
N MET A 85 -7.61 -10.39 12.84
CA MET A 85 -7.16 -10.48 11.45
C MET A 85 -5.77 -9.87 11.30
N ALA A 86 -4.91 -10.52 10.54
CA ALA A 86 -3.67 -9.96 10.01
C ALA A 86 -3.57 -10.35 8.53
N ARG A 87 -3.96 -9.43 7.64
CA ARG A 87 -4.11 -9.72 6.21
C ARG A 87 -3.37 -8.73 5.32
N LEU A 88 -2.80 -9.23 4.24
CA LEU A 88 -2.18 -8.45 3.17
C LEU A 88 -3.10 -8.44 1.95
N LEU A 89 -3.57 -7.26 1.57
CA LEU A 89 -4.34 -7.02 0.36
C LEU A 89 -3.41 -6.55 -0.77
N GLN A 90 -3.27 -7.39 -1.78
CA GLN A 90 -2.48 -7.09 -2.97
C GLN A 90 -3.38 -6.75 -4.16
N GLY A 91 -2.90 -5.87 -5.01
CA GLY A 91 -3.57 -5.54 -6.26
C GLY A 91 -2.87 -4.37 -6.93
N ASP A 92 -2.95 -4.28 -8.24
CA ASP A 92 -2.32 -3.21 -9.00
C ASP A 92 -2.86 -1.83 -8.61
N VAL A 93 -2.17 -0.76 -9.00
CA VAL A 93 -2.65 0.62 -8.82
C VAL A 93 -4.00 0.79 -9.51
N GLY A 94 -5.00 1.29 -8.77
CA GLY A 94 -6.36 1.47 -9.29
C GLY A 94 -7.23 0.20 -9.34
N SER A 95 -6.79 -0.93 -8.75
CA SER A 95 -7.64 -2.12 -8.58
C SER A 95 -8.76 -1.96 -7.54
N GLY A 96 -8.77 -0.83 -6.79
CA GLY A 96 -9.79 -0.53 -5.79
C GLY A 96 -9.49 -1.02 -4.38
N LYS A 97 -8.22 -1.29 -4.04
CA LYS A 97 -7.80 -1.71 -2.68
C LYS A 97 -8.35 -0.80 -1.57
N THR A 98 -8.23 0.52 -1.75
CA THR A 98 -8.73 1.50 -0.77
C THR A 98 -10.24 1.39 -0.58
N LEU A 99 -11.01 1.17 -1.66
CA LEU A 99 -12.45 0.96 -1.56
C LEU A 99 -12.78 -0.30 -0.78
N VAL A 100 -12.09 -1.42 -1.06
CA VAL A 100 -12.25 -2.68 -0.33
C VAL A 100 -11.97 -2.47 1.16
N ALA A 101 -10.88 -1.78 1.50
CA ALA A 101 -10.53 -1.47 2.89
C ALA A 101 -11.57 -0.58 3.59
N LEU A 102 -12.12 0.43 2.89
CA LEU A 102 -13.19 1.28 3.41
C LEU A 102 -14.47 0.48 3.68
N LEU A 103 -14.92 -0.31 2.71
CA LEU A 103 -16.12 -1.14 2.87
C LEU A 103 -15.97 -2.16 4.00
N SER A 104 -14.75 -2.70 4.19
CA SER A 104 -14.44 -3.59 5.31
C SER A 104 -14.43 -2.85 6.66
N ALA A 105 -13.95 -1.61 6.71
CA ALA A 105 -13.96 -0.79 7.92
C ALA A 105 -15.39 -0.51 8.39
N LEU A 106 -16.34 -0.33 7.47
CA LEU A 106 -17.74 -0.06 7.79
C LEU A 106 -18.42 -1.19 8.57
N LEU A 107 -17.98 -2.43 8.40
CA LEU A 107 -18.48 -3.58 9.17
C LEU A 107 -18.18 -3.45 10.68
N LEU A 108 -17.12 -2.75 11.02
CA LEU A 108 -16.73 -2.52 12.43
C LEU A 108 -17.26 -1.19 12.98
N THR A 109 -17.28 -0.14 12.12
CA THR A 109 -17.77 1.19 12.55
C THR A 109 -19.26 1.18 12.83
N ALA A 110 -20.06 0.37 12.14
CA ALA A 110 -21.47 0.14 12.46
C ALA A 110 -21.67 -0.38 13.90
N GLY A 111 -20.71 -1.14 14.44
CA GLY A 111 -20.69 -1.60 15.83
C GLY A 111 -20.03 -0.61 16.79
N GLY A 112 -19.74 0.64 16.40
CA GLY A 112 -19.11 1.69 17.20
C GLY A 112 -17.61 1.52 17.41
N ALA A 113 -16.92 0.66 16.63
CA ALA A 113 -15.46 0.64 16.60
C ALA A 113 -14.93 1.72 15.65
N GLN A 114 -13.67 2.09 15.80
CA GLN A 114 -12.99 3.08 14.99
C GLN A 114 -11.97 2.42 14.07
N ALA A 115 -11.72 3.01 12.91
CA ALA A 115 -10.69 2.56 11.98
C ALA A 115 -9.62 3.63 11.77
N ALA A 116 -8.35 3.21 11.64
CA ALA A 116 -7.23 4.08 11.32
C ALA A 116 -6.63 3.69 9.97
N PHE A 117 -6.44 4.67 9.09
CA PHE A 117 -5.87 4.51 7.77
C PHE A 117 -4.55 5.29 7.67
N ALA A 118 -3.44 4.57 7.64
CA ALA A 118 -2.11 5.14 7.49
C ALA A 118 -1.66 5.11 6.02
N ALA A 119 -1.31 6.27 5.46
CA ALA A 119 -0.74 6.39 4.13
C ALA A 119 0.68 6.98 4.19
N PRO A 120 1.55 6.68 3.21
CA PRO A 120 2.97 7.02 3.28
C PRO A 120 3.26 8.52 3.16
N THR A 121 2.39 9.28 2.50
CA THR A 121 2.55 10.72 2.31
C THR A 121 1.29 11.47 2.73
N GLU A 122 1.45 12.74 3.11
CA GLU A 122 0.34 13.59 3.50
C GLU A 122 -0.65 13.80 2.36
N LEU A 123 -0.15 13.95 1.14
CA LEU A 123 -0.98 14.12 -0.06
C LEU A 123 -1.90 12.90 -0.27
N LEU A 124 -1.35 11.68 -0.20
CA LEU A 124 -2.13 10.46 -0.35
C LEU A 124 -3.13 10.27 0.79
N ALA A 125 -2.71 10.53 2.04
CA ALA A 125 -3.60 10.43 3.19
C ALA A 125 -4.78 11.40 3.09
N ARG A 126 -4.52 12.64 2.68
CA ARG A 126 -5.54 13.67 2.44
C ARG A 126 -6.48 13.26 1.32
N GLN A 127 -5.95 12.80 0.18
CA GLN A 127 -6.74 12.35 -0.95
C GLN A 127 -7.65 11.15 -0.57
N HIS A 128 -7.13 10.21 0.21
CA HIS A 128 -7.93 9.09 0.73
C HIS A 128 -9.03 9.58 1.68
N ALA A 129 -8.72 10.52 2.59
CA ALA A 129 -9.70 11.10 3.50
C ALA A 129 -10.82 11.83 2.76
N GLU A 130 -10.49 12.66 1.78
CA GLU A 130 -11.47 13.41 0.97
C GLU A 130 -12.36 12.48 0.14
N ASN A 131 -11.78 11.42 -0.45
CA ASN A 131 -12.55 10.43 -1.20
C ASN A 131 -13.47 9.62 -0.27
N ALA A 132 -12.98 9.25 0.91
CA ALA A 132 -13.77 8.56 1.93
C ALA A 132 -14.91 9.47 2.45
N ALA A 133 -14.64 10.72 2.79
CA ALA A 133 -15.63 11.67 3.26
C ALA A 133 -16.79 11.84 2.26
N ARG A 134 -16.47 12.05 0.98
CA ARG A 134 -17.49 12.16 -0.09
C ARG A 134 -18.42 10.95 -0.18
N LEU A 135 -17.90 9.74 0.06
CA LEU A 135 -18.68 8.52 0.00
C LEU A 135 -19.45 8.25 1.30
N LEU A 136 -18.84 8.51 2.45
CA LEU A 136 -19.24 7.98 3.74
C LEU A 136 -19.98 8.97 4.63
N GLU A 137 -19.67 10.27 4.57
CA GLU A 137 -20.39 11.29 5.37
C GLU A 137 -21.89 11.34 5.06
N PRO A 138 -22.34 11.19 3.80
CA PRO A 138 -23.76 11.15 3.50
C PRO A 138 -24.53 9.97 4.10
N ILE A 139 -23.84 8.95 4.60
CA ILE A 139 -24.43 7.81 5.33
C ILE A 139 -24.16 7.87 6.83
N GLY A 140 -23.67 9.04 7.33
CA GLY A 140 -23.49 9.30 8.77
C GLY A 140 -22.17 8.82 9.36
N VAL A 141 -21.20 8.39 8.53
CA VAL A 141 -19.85 7.99 8.99
C VAL A 141 -18.92 9.21 9.02
N ARG A 142 -18.33 9.49 10.17
CA ARG A 142 -17.51 10.67 10.42
C ARG A 142 -16.05 10.39 10.11
N VAL A 143 -15.54 11.09 9.11
CA VAL A 143 -14.17 10.95 8.60
C VAL A 143 -13.33 12.15 9.07
N ALA A 144 -12.10 11.89 9.50
CA ALA A 144 -11.15 12.94 9.87
C ALA A 144 -9.76 12.65 9.28
N PHE A 145 -8.94 13.72 9.21
CA PHE A 145 -7.57 13.66 8.71
C PHE A 145 -6.62 14.31 9.73
N LEU A 146 -5.53 13.57 10.06
CA LEU A 146 -4.47 14.03 10.95
C LEU A 146 -3.13 14.04 10.22
N SER A 147 -2.52 15.22 10.08
CA SER A 147 -1.15 15.38 9.60
C SER A 147 -0.21 15.93 10.67
N GLY A 148 1.08 15.86 10.40
CA GLY A 148 2.09 16.49 11.25
C GLY A 148 2.01 18.02 11.29
N ALA A 149 1.40 18.64 10.28
CA ALA A 149 1.20 20.08 10.19
C ALA A 149 0.05 20.59 11.11
N VAL A 150 -0.87 19.70 11.51
CA VAL A 150 -1.96 20.04 12.43
C VAL A 150 -1.39 20.15 13.84
N ALA A 151 -1.33 21.36 14.38
CA ALA A 151 -0.78 21.69 15.70
C ALA A 151 -1.72 22.57 16.52
N GLY A 152 -1.41 22.78 17.80
CA GLY A 152 -2.16 23.65 18.68
C GLY A 152 -3.59 23.18 18.97
N GLU A 153 -4.50 24.13 19.14
CA GLU A 153 -5.89 23.90 19.50
C GLU A 153 -6.65 22.99 18.51
N PRO A 154 -6.55 23.15 17.17
CA PRO A 154 -7.22 22.26 16.22
C PRO A 154 -6.81 20.78 16.39
N ARG A 155 -5.54 20.53 16.71
CA ARG A 155 -5.07 19.16 17.00
C ARG A 155 -5.70 18.61 18.27
N GLN A 156 -5.75 19.42 19.34
CA GLN A 156 -6.33 19.01 20.62
C GLN A 156 -7.82 18.69 20.49
N LEU A 157 -8.58 19.51 19.76
CA LEU A 157 -10.00 19.26 19.49
C LEU A 157 -10.20 17.96 18.70
N LEU A 158 -9.40 17.71 17.64
CA LEU A 158 -9.47 16.48 16.87
C LEU A 158 -9.16 15.26 17.74
N LEU A 159 -8.12 15.32 18.58
CA LEU A 159 -7.74 14.21 19.44
C LEU A 159 -8.78 13.97 20.55
N ALA A 160 -9.40 14.99 21.08
CA ALA A 160 -10.49 14.88 22.03
C ALA A 160 -11.72 14.20 21.40
N ALA A 161 -12.12 14.62 20.20
CA ALA A 161 -13.22 14.00 19.43
C ALA A 161 -12.92 12.54 19.09
N LEU A 162 -11.66 12.21 18.74
CA LEU A 162 -11.23 10.83 18.49
C LEU A 162 -11.38 9.97 19.76
N ALA A 163 -10.88 10.45 20.90
CA ALA A 163 -10.96 9.75 22.17
C ALA A 163 -12.40 9.63 22.70
N ALA A 164 -13.27 10.59 22.37
CA ALA A 164 -14.70 10.51 22.66
C ALA A 164 -15.47 9.53 21.75
N GLY A 165 -14.83 9.07 20.63
CA GLY A 165 -15.49 8.22 19.64
C GLY A 165 -16.40 8.97 18.69
N GLU A 166 -16.18 10.27 18.53
CA GLU A 166 -16.92 11.14 17.59
C GLU A 166 -16.36 11.09 16.17
N ILE A 167 -15.22 10.40 15.95
CA ILE A 167 -14.61 10.14 14.67
C ILE A 167 -14.62 8.63 14.45
N ASP A 168 -15.20 8.18 13.35
CA ASP A 168 -15.31 6.76 13.01
C ASP A 168 -14.10 6.26 12.23
N ILE A 169 -13.59 7.08 11.30
CA ILE A 169 -12.43 6.75 10.48
C ILE A 169 -11.44 7.90 10.50
N LEU A 170 -10.20 7.63 10.95
CA LEU A 170 -9.11 8.61 10.98
C LEU A 170 -8.06 8.24 9.92
N PHE A 171 -7.83 9.15 8.99
CA PHE A 171 -6.73 9.09 8.02
C PHE A 171 -5.53 9.89 8.51
N GLY A 172 -4.33 9.46 8.16
CA GLY A 172 -3.11 10.21 8.44
C GLY A 172 -1.85 9.52 7.98
N THR A 173 -0.72 10.11 8.35
CA THR A 173 0.61 9.60 8.07
C THR A 173 1.26 9.09 9.37
N HIS A 174 2.56 9.31 9.53
CA HIS A 174 3.28 9.01 10.76
C HIS A 174 2.68 9.66 12.03
N ALA A 175 1.91 10.73 11.88
CA ALA A 175 1.22 11.39 12.99
C ALA A 175 0.28 10.46 13.76
N LEU A 176 -0.27 9.42 13.11
CA LEU A 176 -1.15 8.42 13.74
C LEU A 176 -0.42 7.57 14.79
N PHE A 177 0.92 7.40 14.68
CA PHE A 177 1.72 6.60 15.60
C PHE A 177 2.13 7.38 16.87
N SER A 178 1.87 8.69 16.90
CA SER A 178 2.20 9.56 18.04
C SER A 178 1.48 9.09 19.31
N ARG A 179 2.13 9.22 20.46
CA ARG A 179 1.61 8.70 21.75
C ARG A 179 0.33 9.40 22.21
N ASP A 180 0.14 10.65 21.82
CA ASP A 180 -1.02 11.47 22.15
C ASP A 180 -2.30 11.09 21.36
N VAL A 181 -2.17 10.31 20.29
CA VAL A 181 -3.31 9.79 19.52
C VAL A 181 -3.91 8.59 20.25
N ALA A 182 -5.07 8.77 20.84
CA ALA A 182 -5.82 7.74 21.53
C ALA A 182 -7.20 7.55 20.89
N PHE A 183 -7.56 6.30 20.64
CA PHE A 183 -8.89 5.91 20.16
C PHE A 183 -9.76 5.46 21.32
N ARG A 184 -11.06 5.73 21.26
CA ARG A 184 -12.00 5.13 22.20
C ARG A 184 -12.09 3.62 22.06
N ARG A 185 -12.15 3.13 20.80
CA ARG A 185 -12.25 1.70 20.47
C ARG A 185 -11.68 1.43 19.08
N LEU A 186 -10.36 1.35 18.96
CA LEU A 186 -9.72 1.01 17.70
C LEU A 186 -10.00 -0.44 17.33
N GLY A 187 -10.70 -0.68 16.23
CA GLY A 187 -11.07 -2.00 15.72
C GLY A 187 -10.27 -2.45 14.50
N LEU A 188 -9.86 -1.50 13.63
CA LEU A 188 -9.13 -1.81 12.41
C LEU A 188 -7.98 -0.82 12.18
N VAL A 189 -6.83 -1.35 11.83
CA VAL A 189 -5.68 -0.60 11.34
C VAL A 189 -5.45 -0.97 9.88
N VAL A 190 -5.54 0.00 8.99
CA VAL A 190 -5.20 -0.13 7.56
C VAL A 190 -3.90 0.61 7.30
N VAL A 191 -2.94 -0.04 6.63
CA VAL A 191 -1.66 0.56 6.27
C VAL A 191 -1.47 0.43 4.76
N ASP A 192 -1.48 1.57 4.08
CA ASP A 192 -1.23 1.62 2.65
C ASP A 192 0.27 1.68 2.36
N GLU A 193 0.70 1.02 1.27
CA GLU A 193 2.10 0.90 0.86
C GLU A 193 3.01 0.48 2.03
N GLN A 194 2.72 -0.67 2.60
CA GLN A 194 3.30 -1.21 3.84
C GLN A 194 4.84 -1.11 3.93
N HIS A 195 5.55 -1.15 2.79
CA HIS A 195 7.02 -1.07 2.73
C HIS A 195 7.58 0.29 3.20
N LYS A 196 6.74 1.32 3.28
CA LYS A 196 7.09 2.65 3.80
C LYS A 196 6.98 2.76 5.33
N PHE A 197 6.42 1.74 6.00
CA PHE A 197 6.24 1.74 7.45
C PHE A 197 7.01 0.60 8.12
N GLY A 198 7.83 0.94 9.10
CA GLY A 198 8.61 -0.04 9.85
C GLY A 198 7.74 -0.93 10.75
N VAL A 199 8.29 -2.10 11.12
CA VAL A 199 7.61 -3.05 12.03
C VAL A 199 7.24 -2.40 13.36
N ARG A 200 8.14 -1.57 13.94
CA ARG A 200 7.88 -0.87 15.21
C ARG A 200 6.68 0.08 15.14
N GLN A 201 6.49 0.76 14.02
CA GLN A 201 5.37 1.68 13.81
C GLN A 201 4.04 0.93 13.75
N ARG A 202 3.99 -0.19 13.02
CA ARG A 202 2.80 -1.06 12.96
C ARG A 202 2.43 -1.60 14.35
N MET A 203 3.43 -2.08 15.10
CA MET A 203 3.21 -2.54 16.49
C MET A 203 2.71 -1.42 17.40
N ALA A 204 3.22 -0.19 17.24
CA ALA A 204 2.75 0.97 18.00
C ALA A 204 1.28 1.33 17.69
N MET A 205 0.81 1.13 16.44
CA MET A 205 -0.61 1.30 16.11
C MET A 205 -1.48 0.21 16.72
N LEU A 206 -1.06 -1.04 16.60
CA LEU A 206 -1.82 -2.16 17.17
C LEU A 206 -1.94 -2.06 18.70
N ALA A 207 -0.92 -1.50 19.35
CA ALA A 207 -0.95 -1.26 20.80
C ALA A 207 -1.94 -0.17 21.26
N LYS A 208 -2.56 0.58 20.32
CA LYS A 208 -3.59 1.60 20.64
C LYS A 208 -5.00 1.04 20.78
N GLY A 209 -5.20 -0.24 20.48
CA GLY A 209 -6.45 -0.97 20.69
C GLY A 209 -6.23 -2.23 21.50
N GLU A 210 -7.26 -2.78 22.09
CA GLU A 210 -7.19 -4.01 22.89
C GLU A 210 -6.84 -5.24 22.02
N SER A 211 -7.42 -5.32 20.80
CA SER A 211 -7.15 -6.39 19.84
C SER A 211 -7.58 -5.95 18.43
N PRO A 212 -6.96 -4.93 17.85
CA PRO A 212 -7.36 -4.41 16.54
C PRO A 212 -6.94 -5.36 15.43
N ASP A 213 -7.76 -5.41 14.39
CA ASP A 213 -7.47 -6.09 13.15
C ASP A 213 -6.46 -5.30 12.32
N LEU A 214 -5.63 -5.98 11.53
CA LEU A 214 -4.60 -5.38 10.67
C LEU A 214 -4.86 -5.74 9.22
N LEU A 215 -5.02 -4.71 8.37
CA LEU A 215 -5.06 -4.83 6.93
C LEU A 215 -3.90 -4.05 6.31
N LEU A 216 -2.95 -4.74 5.73
CA LEU A 216 -1.86 -4.15 4.97
C LEU A 216 -2.23 -4.10 3.50
N MET A 217 -1.90 -3.02 2.80
CA MET A 217 -2.14 -2.89 1.36
C MET A 217 -0.82 -2.67 0.62
N THR A 218 -0.72 -3.23 -0.59
CA THR A 218 0.41 -2.97 -1.49
C THR A 218 -0.01 -3.03 -2.95
N ALA A 219 0.58 -2.15 -3.77
CA ALA A 219 0.46 -2.19 -5.22
C ALA A 219 1.52 -3.09 -5.87
N THR A 220 2.63 -3.35 -5.18
CA THR A 220 3.66 -4.24 -5.70
C THR A 220 3.26 -5.70 -5.51
N PRO A 221 3.17 -6.50 -6.59
CA PRO A 221 2.90 -7.91 -6.45
C PRO A 221 4.11 -8.58 -5.76
N ILE A 222 3.91 -9.03 -4.54
CA ILE A 222 4.90 -9.83 -3.82
C ILE A 222 4.59 -11.29 -4.13
N PRO A 223 5.51 -12.06 -4.72
CA PRO A 223 5.30 -13.49 -4.93
C PRO A 223 4.85 -14.15 -3.62
N ARG A 224 3.84 -15.03 -3.68
CA ARG A 224 3.24 -15.64 -2.49
C ARG A 224 4.28 -16.29 -1.58
N THR A 225 5.29 -16.92 -2.16
CA THR A 225 6.42 -17.50 -1.43
C THR A 225 7.25 -16.45 -0.68
N LEU A 226 7.50 -15.30 -1.31
CA LEU A 226 8.21 -14.19 -0.66
C LEU A 226 7.32 -13.50 0.39
N ALA A 227 6.02 -13.40 0.14
CA ALA A 227 5.07 -12.89 1.13
C ALA A 227 5.03 -13.77 2.38
N LEU A 228 5.02 -15.10 2.20
CA LEU A 228 5.10 -16.07 3.29
C LEU A 228 6.42 -16.00 4.05
N THR A 229 7.55 -15.80 3.36
CA THR A 229 8.87 -15.70 4.01
C THR A 229 9.10 -14.35 4.69
N ALA A 230 8.67 -13.25 4.07
CA ALA A 230 8.87 -11.90 4.61
C ALA A 230 7.80 -11.51 5.65
N PHE A 231 6.59 -12.08 5.54
CA PHE A 231 5.40 -11.72 6.33
C PHE A 231 4.62 -12.94 6.79
N GLY A 232 5.28 -14.05 7.02
CA GLY A 232 4.74 -15.41 7.23
C GLY A 232 3.60 -15.57 8.23
N ASP A 233 3.16 -14.49 8.84
CA ASP A 233 2.03 -14.40 9.76
C ASP A 233 0.81 -13.65 9.16
N LEU A 234 0.84 -13.28 7.87
CA LEU A 234 -0.27 -12.61 7.19
C LEU A 234 -1.00 -13.55 6.24
N ASP A 235 -2.33 -13.49 6.26
CA ASP A 235 -3.16 -14.04 5.21
C ASP A 235 -3.11 -13.11 3.98
N VAL A 236 -3.22 -13.66 2.77
CA VAL A 236 -3.04 -12.88 1.54
C VAL A 236 -4.29 -12.95 0.67
N SER A 237 -4.83 -11.79 0.36
CA SER A 237 -5.89 -11.59 -0.65
C SER A 237 -5.35 -10.83 -1.85
N THR A 238 -5.78 -11.18 -3.05
CA THR A 238 -5.29 -10.56 -4.28
C THR A 238 -6.44 -10.13 -5.19
N ILE A 239 -6.47 -8.84 -5.55
CA ILE A 239 -7.36 -8.30 -6.58
C ILE A 239 -6.60 -8.31 -7.91
N ARG A 240 -7.00 -9.16 -8.83
CA ARG A 240 -6.40 -9.28 -10.17
C ARG A 240 -7.20 -8.55 -11.23
N THR A 241 -8.53 -8.55 -11.07
CA THR A 241 -9.45 -7.93 -12.03
C THR A 241 -9.43 -6.42 -11.86
N MET A 242 -9.19 -5.71 -12.97
CA MET A 242 -9.28 -4.25 -12.99
C MET A 242 -10.75 -3.81 -13.12
N PRO A 243 -11.11 -2.66 -12.52
CA PRO A 243 -12.43 -2.07 -12.72
C PRO A 243 -12.72 -1.78 -14.20
N PRO A 244 -13.98 -1.87 -14.63
CA PRO A 244 -14.39 -1.57 -16.01
C PRO A 244 -13.94 -0.17 -16.43
N GLY A 245 -13.60 -0.01 -17.73
CA GLY A 245 -13.21 1.27 -18.32
C GLY A 245 -11.72 1.60 -18.22
N ARG A 246 -10.90 0.81 -17.51
CA ARG A 246 -9.46 0.98 -17.51
C ARG A 246 -8.82 0.32 -18.73
N LEU A 247 -8.17 1.13 -19.55
CA LEU A 247 -7.41 0.62 -20.69
C LEU A 247 -6.12 -0.06 -20.20
N PRO A 248 -5.69 -1.16 -20.85
CA PRO A 248 -4.43 -1.81 -20.54
C PRO A 248 -3.26 -0.86 -20.78
N VAL A 249 -2.27 -0.89 -19.89
CA VAL A 249 -1.02 -0.15 -20.07
C VAL A 249 -0.16 -0.86 -21.11
N ILE A 250 0.23 -0.13 -22.17
CA ILE A 250 1.13 -0.64 -23.21
C ILE A 250 2.54 -0.16 -22.86
N THR A 251 3.44 -1.10 -22.54
CA THR A 251 4.83 -0.80 -22.21
C THR A 251 5.73 -1.07 -23.42
N HIS A 252 6.52 -0.05 -23.78
CA HIS A 252 7.50 -0.15 -24.85
C HIS A 252 8.91 0.00 -24.30
N LEU A 253 9.81 -0.94 -24.62
CA LEU A 253 11.23 -0.79 -24.35
C LEU A 253 11.92 -0.13 -25.56
N ALA A 254 12.53 1.03 -25.34
CA ALA A 254 13.27 1.74 -26.37
C ALA A 254 14.74 1.92 -25.98
N ARG A 255 15.65 1.67 -26.95
CA ARG A 255 17.07 1.99 -26.78
C ARG A 255 17.29 3.48 -26.97
N GLN A 256 18.36 4.05 -26.40
CA GLN A 256 18.68 5.46 -26.49
C GLN A 256 18.79 5.97 -27.93
N ALA A 257 19.28 5.15 -28.86
CA ALA A 257 19.32 5.47 -30.31
C ALA A 257 17.92 5.73 -30.92
N ASN A 258 16.84 5.29 -30.27
CA ASN A 258 15.46 5.49 -30.70
C ASN A 258 14.74 6.60 -29.91
N ALA A 259 15.45 7.43 -29.16
CA ALA A 259 14.85 8.46 -28.30
C ALA A 259 13.96 9.44 -29.10
N GLU A 260 14.36 9.82 -30.31
CA GLU A 260 13.56 10.70 -31.18
C GLU A 260 12.19 10.09 -31.54
N LYS A 261 12.12 8.77 -31.77
CA LYS A 261 10.84 8.10 -32.03
C LYS A 261 9.94 8.15 -30.80
N VAL A 262 10.52 8.00 -29.60
CA VAL A 262 9.79 8.11 -28.34
C VAL A 262 9.27 9.54 -28.16
N TYR A 263 10.12 10.56 -28.38
CA TYR A 263 9.71 11.96 -28.27
C TYR A 263 8.60 12.32 -29.26
N ARG A 264 8.67 11.82 -30.49
CA ARG A 264 7.60 12.00 -31.48
C ARG A 264 6.29 11.38 -31.02
N ARG A 265 6.34 10.16 -30.49
CA ARG A 265 5.15 9.47 -29.96
C ARG A 265 4.54 10.22 -28.77
N VAL A 266 5.37 10.72 -27.88
CA VAL A 266 4.91 11.55 -26.75
C VAL A 266 4.27 12.85 -27.26
N ARG A 267 4.84 13.49 -28.30
CA ARG A 267 4.25 14.69 -28.93
C ARG A 267 2.84 14.42 -29.44
N GLU A 268 2.63 13.29 -30.12
CA GLU A 268 1.29 12.90 -30.59
C GLU A 268 0.28 12.77 -29.45
N GLU A 269 0.70 12.33 -28.29
CA GLU A 269 -0.17 12.21 -27.11
C GLU A 269 -0.44 13.59 -26.45
N LEU A 270 0.57 14.46 -26.39
CA LEU A 270 0.43 15.84 -25.92
C LEU A 270 -0.53 16.64 -26.81
N ASP A 271 -0.40 16.51 -28.15
CA ASP A 271 -1.27 17.18 -29.12
C ASP A 271 -2.74 16.70 -29.02
N ARG A 272 -2.99 15.52 -28.43
CA ARG A 272 -4.32 15.01 -28.08
C ARG A 272 -4.84 15.52 -26.73
N GLY A 273 -4.12 16.44 -26.07
CA GLY A 273 -4.47 16.97 -24.75
C GLY A 273 -4.14 16.05 -23.58
N ARG A 274 -3.28 15.03 -23.79
CA ARG A 274 -2.82 14.14 -22.74
C ARG A 274 -1.59 14.71 -22.03
N GLN A 275 -1.26 14.15 -20.87
CA GLN A 275 -0.09 14.52 -20.07
C GLN A 275 1.00 13.46 -20.21
N ALA A 276 2.27 13.88 -20.08
CA ALA A 276 3.43 13.00 -20.08
C ALA A 276 4.28 13.25 -18.85
N TYR A 277 4.79 12.17 -18.25
CA TYR A 277 5.73 12.21 -17.12
C TYR A 277 7.07 11.64 -17.56
N PHE A 278 8.14 12.41 -17.37
CA PHE A 278 9.51 11.98 -17.59
C PHE A 278 10.18 11.79 -16.22
N VAL A 279 10.62 10.57 -15.92
CA VAL A 279 11.23 10.23 -14.64
C VAL A 279 12.72 10.00 -14.83
N TYR A 280 13.54 10.72 -14.05
CA TYR A 280 14.99 10.63 -14.04
C TYR A 280 15.49 10.21 -12.68
N PRO A 281 16.55 9.38 -12.60
CA PRO A 281 17.06 8.85 -11.32
C PRO A 281 17.87 9.87 -10.50
N LEU A 282 18.38 10.95 -11.13
CA LEU A 282 19.19 12.01 -10.50
C LEU A 282 18.47 13.35 -10.59
N ILE A 283 18.67 14.24 -9.60
CA ILE A 283 18.05 15.57 -9.54
C ILE A 283 18.94 16.59 -10.28
N GLY A 284 20.27 16.61 -10.02
CA GLY A 284 21.25 17.49 -10.64
C GLY A 284 22.50 16.72 -11.05
N GLY A 285 23.31 17.30 -11.93
CA GLY A 285 24.60 16.75 -12.32
C GLY A 285 25.56 16.70 -11.12
N PRO A 286 26.72 16.01 -11.22
CA PRO A 286 27.72 16.01 -10.18
C PRO A 286 28.12 17.45 -9.86
N GLU A 287 27.95 17.86 -8.59
CA GLU A 287 28.52 19.09 -8.11
C GLU A 287 30.05 18.99 -8.33
N SER A 288 30.59 19.99 -9.01
CA SER A 288 32.00 20.09 -9.37
C SER A 288 32.90 19.81 -8.15
N GLY A 289 33.50 18.65 -8.08
CA GLY A 289 34.49 18.30 -7.03
C GLY A 289 34.84 16.84 -6.91
N ASP A 290 33.95 15.93 -7.15
CA ASP A 290 34.30 14.50 -7.13
C ASP A 290 34.27 13.96 -8.58
N GLU A 291 35.45 13.71 -9.13
CA GLU A 291 35.61 12.91 -10.35
C GLU A 291 35.00 11.52 -10.07
N PRO A 292 33.99 11.08 -10.83
CA PRO A 292 33.49 9.73 -10.68
C PRO A 292 34.60 8.78 -11.13
N GLU A 293 35.11 7.94 -10.21
CA GLU A 293 35.87 6.76 -10.61
C GLU A 293 35.15 6.08 -11.78
N ALA A 294 35.89 5.79 -12.83
CA ALA A 294 35.45 5.26 -14.10
C ALA A 294 34.60 3.99 -13.95
N SER A 295 33.32 4.16 -13.65
CA SER A 295 32.32 3.11 -13.81
C SER A 295 31.91 3.10 -15.27
N SER A 296 32.18 2.02 -15.98
CA SER A 296 31.88 1.74 -17.39
C SER A 296 30.36 1.61 -17.69
N GLY A 297 29.50 2.38 -17.02
CA GLY A 297 28.06 2.43 -17.25
C GLY A 297 27.65 3.70 -18.02
N PRO A 298 26.50 3.68 -18.72
CA PRO A 298 25.99 4.87 -19.39
C PRO A 298 25.72 5.98 -18.35
N ALA A 299 26.23 7.21 -18.63
CA ALA A 299 26.03 8.37 -17.76
C ALA A 299 24.52 8.55 -17.45
N LEU A 300 24.16 8.57 -16.18
CA LEU A 300 22.80 8.80 -15.73
C LEU A 300 22.43 10.26 -16.00
N LYS A 301 21.31 10.47 -16.68
CA LYS A 301 20.78 11.81 -16.97
C LYS A 301 20.14 12.39 -15.73
N ASP A 302 20.45 13.63 -15.42
CA ASP A 302 19.79 14.37 -14.35
C ASP A 302 18.50 15.04 -14.81
N ALA A 303 17.59 15.27 -13.83
CA ALA A 303 16.25 15.80 -14.09
C ALA A 303 16.28 17.28 -14.55
N GLU A 304 17.18 18.10 -14.01
CA GLU A 304 17.23 19.54 -14.33
C GLU A 304 17.70 19.79 -15.76
N THR A 305 18.79 19.12 -16.18
CA THR A 305 19.29 19.21 -17.55
C THR A 305 18.29 18.62 -18.55
N ALA A 306 17.67 17.48 -18.19
CA ALA A 306 16.64 16.89 -19.02
C ALA A 306 15.39 17.79 -19.14
N PHE A 307 14.96 18.44 -18.06
CA PHE A 307 13.83 19.37 -18.05
C PHE A 307 14.06 20.56 -19.01
N ARG A 308 15.26 21.20 -18.92
CA ARG A 308 15.60 22.30 -19.83
C ARG A 308 15.55 21.85 -21.30
N ARG A 309 16.16 20.70 -21.60
CA ARG A 309 16.15 20.13 -22.94
C ARG A 309 14.74 19.79 -23.44
N LEU A 310 13.92 19.17 -22.61
CA LEU A 310 12.54 18.82 -22.96
C LEU A 310 11.71 20.07 -23.25
N ARG A 311 11.80 21.10 -22.41
CA ARG A 311 11.04 22.34 -22.53
C ARG A 311 11.49 23.19 -23.72
N ASP A 312 12.80 23.37 -23.92
CA ASP A 312 13.35 24.37 -24.81
C ASP A 312 13.63 23.81 -26.21
N GLU A 313 14.01 22.52 -26.32
CA GLU A 313 14.43 21.93 -27.60
C GLU A 313 13.41 20.92 -28.16
N ILE A 314 12.85 20.03 -27.30
CA ILE A 314 12.04 18.91 -27.78
C ILE A 314 10.56 19.27 -27.87
N TYR A 315 10.03 19.99 -26.88
CA TYR A 315 8.62 20.36 -26.80
C TYR A 315 8.43 21.87 -26.59
N PRO A 316 9.00 22.75 -27.45
CA PRO A 316 8.82 24.17 -27.29
C PRO A 316 7.32 24.53 -27.36
N GLY A 317 6.88 25.39 -26.42
CA GLY A 317 5.48 25.81 -26.33
C GLY A 317 4.55 24.86 -25.58
N VAL A 318 5.05 23.74 -25.03
CA VAL A 318 4.29 22.90 -24.13
C VAL A 318 4.56 23.34 -22.69
N GLU A 319 3.49 23.50 -21.88
CA GLU A 319 3.63 23.80 -20.46
C GLU A 319 4.28 22.62 -19.75
N ALA A 320 5.38 22.88 -19.05
CA ALA A 320 6.16 21.87 -18.37
C ALA A 320 6.55 22.32 -16.96
N ALA A 321 6.50 21.41 -15.99
CA ALA A 321 6.92 21.64 -14.62
C ALA A 321 7.94 20.60 -14.19
N LEU A 322 8.90 21.02 -13.37
CA LEU A 322 9.89 20.16 -12.73
C LEU A 322 9.48 19.91 -11.28
N ILE A 323 9.44 18.63 -10.88
CA ILE A 323 9.14 18.21 -9.51
C ILE A 323 10.28 17.35 -8.99
N HIS A 324 10.87 17.72 -7.87
CA HIS A 324 11.88 16.94 -7.16
C HIS A 324 11.82 17.20 -5.66
N SER A 325 12.60 16.46 -4.87
CA SER A 325 12.58 16.49 -3.39
C SER A 325 13.45 17.57 -2.75
N ARG A 326 14.11 18.44 -3.53
CA ARG A 326 14.88 19.58 -3.04
C ARG A 326 14.04 20.84 -3.05
#